data_1324a5f5d246cab9044fc134fbe2f97f
#
_entry.id   1324a5f5d246cab9044fc134fbe2f97f
#
_cell.length_a   1.000
_cell.length_b   1.000
_cell.length_c   1.000
_cell.angle_alpha   90.00
_cell.angle_beta   90.00
_cell.angle_gamma   90.00
#
_symmetry.space_group_name_H-M   'P 1'
#
loop_
_entity.id
_entity.type
_entity.pdbx_description
1 polymer ?
#
loop_
_entity_poly.entity_id
_entity_poly.type
_entity_poly.pdbx_seq_one_letter_code
_entity_poly.pdbx_strand_id
1 'polypeptide(L)'
;MGYIFKIGNAKPHFSKADFPYLEARWRVEDVEIESAPDFPNDFGGKSNMRMPTYTVWYNFCKNVGLYEFFYIDSYRLASEHPGCVGIEQEDVDMVTKALQVYQSKATLPAGFESSDILKDDYIPSCDGDLARLIWLEWWMRWAIENCETPAIENY
;
A
#
# COMPACT_ATOMS: atom_id res chain seq x y z
N MET A 1 0.58 -6.50 16.53
CA MET A 1 -0.63 -6.77 15.73
C MET A 1 -0.75 -5.69 14.67
N GLY A 2 -1.07 -6.07 13.47
CA GLY A 2 -1.13 -5.13 12.36
C GLY A 2 -1.82 -5.69 11.13
N TYR A 3 -1.74 -4.94 10.07
CA TYR A 3 -2.25 -5.32 8.76
C TYR A 3 -1.17 -6.00 7.92
N ILE A 4 -1.60 -6.82 6.98
CA ILE A 4 -0.77 -7.26 5.86
C ILE A 4 -1.43 -6.71 4.59
N PHE A 5 -0.87 -5.63 4.04
CA PHE A 5 -1.34 -5.07 2.78
C PHE A 5 -0.56 -5.64 1.61
N LYS A 6 -1.27 -6.03 0.55
CA LYS A 6 -0.70 -6.41 -0.73
C LYS A 6 -1.40 -5.67 -1.85
N ILE A 7 -0.63 -5.16 -2.79
CA ILE A 7 -1.17 -4.45 -3.95
C ILE A 7 -0.69 -5.16 -5.22
N GLY A 8 -1.62 -5.53 -6.09
CA GLY A 8 -1.27 -6.22 -7.32
C GLY A 8 -2.47 -6.89 -7.97
N ASN A 9 -2.22 -8.05 -8.60
CA ASN A 9 -3.25 -8.77 -9.30
C ASN A 9 -4.03 -9.70 -8.36
N ALA A 10 -5.33 -9.50 -8.26
CA ALA A 10 -6.20 -10.34 -7.47
C ALA A 10 -6.68 -11.55 -8.27
N LYS A 11 -6.70 -12.71 -7.61
CA LYS A 11 -7.27 -13.95 -8.15
C LYS A 11 -8.19 -14.60 -7.12
N PRO A 12 -9.24 -15.30 -7.57
CA PRO A 12 -10.08 -16.08 -6.65
C PRO A 12 -9.26 -17.23 -6.05
N HIS A 13 -9.36 -17.36 -4.74
CA HIS A 13 -8.71 -18.42 -3.99
C HIS A 13 -9.77 -19.25 -3.26
N PHE A 14 -9.78 -20.56 -3.51
CA PHE A 14 -10.72 -21.47 -2.87
C PHE A 14 -10.04 -22.15 -1.68
N SER A 15 -10.62 -22.03 -0.50
CA SER A 15 -10.15 -22.74 0.68
C SER A 15 -10.89 -24.05 0.86
N LYS A 16 -10.14 -25.14 1.09
CA LYS A 16 -10.71 -26.45 1.44
C LYS A 16 -11.10 -26.53 2.93
N ALA A 17 -10.69 -25.57 3.73
CA ALA A 17 -10.94 -25.59 5.17
C ALA A 17 -12.42 -25.35 5.52
N ASP A 18 -13.18 -24.74 4.62
CA ASP A 18 -14.58 -24.39 4.82
C ASP A 18 -15.55 -25.36 4.14
N PHE A 19 -15.11 -26.61 3.93
CA PHE A 19 -16.01 -27.66 3.41
C PHE A 19 -17.21 -27.87 4.38
N PRO A 20 -18.46 -28.02 3.88
CA PRO A 20 -18.87 -28.13 2.48
C PRO A 20 -19.04 -26.81 1.74
N TYR A 21 -18.79 -25.67 2.37
CA TYR A 21 -18.99 -24.35 1.79
C TYR A 21 -17.65 -23.81 1.29
N LEU A 22 -17.43 -23.94 -0.02
CA LEU A 22 -16.26 -23.34 -0.68
C LEU A 22 -16.56 -21.87 -0.94
N GLU A 23 -16.04 -20.99 -0.09
CA GLU A 23 -16.06 -19.56 -0.37
C GLU A 23 -14.85 -19.18 -1.21
N ALA A 24 -15.10 -18.56 -2.35
CA ALA A 24 -14.05 -17.94 -3.12
C ALA A 24 -13.64 -16.65 -2.43
N ARG A 25 -12.41 -16.59 -1.96
CA ARG A 25 -11.80 -15.36 -1.46
C ARG A 25 -10.87 -14.81 -2.52
N TRP A 26 -10.92 -13.51 -2.72
CA TRP A 26 -9.98 -12.83 -3.59
C TRP A 26 -8.69 -12.57 -2.83
N ARG A 27 -7.57 -12.99 -3.42
CA ARG A 27 -6.22 -12.82 -2.86
C ARG A 27 -5.32 -12.17 -3.90
N VAL A 28 -4.46 -11.28 -3.46
CA VAL A 28 -3.44 -10.64 -4.29
C VAL A 28 -2.18 -11.51 -4.34
N GLU A 29 -1.63 -11.69 -5.54
CA GLU A 29 -0.40 -12.46 -5.75
C GLU A 29 0.82 -11.72 -5.18
N ASP A 30 1.77 -12.49 -4.62
CA ASP A 30 3.04 -11.95 -4.17
C ASP A 30 3.92 -11.61 -5.37
N VAL A 31 4.48 -10.41 -5.38
CA VAL A 31 5.34 -9.92 -6.47
C VAL A 31 6.50 -9.12 -5.90
N GLU A 32 7.70 -9.33 -6.47
CA GLU A 32 8.86 -8.47 -6.26
C GLU A 32 9.29 -7.89 -7.61
N ILE A 33 9.55 -6.59 -7.64
CA ILE A 33 9.99 -5.87 -8.85
C ILE A 33 11.28 -5.12 -8.54
N GLU A 34 12.30 -5.32 -9.37
CA GLU A 34 13.63 -4.72 -9.17
C GLU A 34 13.60 -3.19 -9.09
N SER A 35 12.73 -2.55 -9.87
CA SER A 35 12.56 -1.10 -9.88
C SER A 35 11.61 -0.55 -8.81
N ALA A 36 11.00 -1.42 -7.99
CA ALA A 36 10.10 -0.98 -6.94
C ALA A 36 10.83 -0.27 -5.80
N PRO A 37 10.13 0.58 -5.03
CA PRO A 37 10.70 1.20 -3.83
C PRO A 37 11.24 0.14 -2.87
N ASP A 38 12.48 0.34 -2.43
CA ASP A 38 13.16 -0.54 -1.49
C ASP A 38 13.54 0.22 -0.24
N PHE A 39 12.76 0.02 0.81
CA PHE A 39 13.05 0.58 2.12
C PHE A 39 12.55 -0.38 3.21
N PRO A 40 13.21 -0.41 4.37
CA PRO A 40 12.95 -1.42 5.40
C PRO A 40 11.68 -1.18 6.23
N ASN A 41 10.94 -0.10 5.98
CA ASN A 41 9.72 0.18 6.71
C ASN A 41 8.68 -0.92 6.51
N ASP A 42 8.06 -1.33 7.61
CA ASP A 42 6.96 -2.29 7.62
C ASP A 42 7.33 -3.64 6.97
N PHE A 43 8.60 -4.02 7.03
CA PHE A 43 9.12 -5.34 6.65
C PHE A 43 8.91 -5.74 5.18
N GLY A 44 8.99 -4.81 4.26
CA GLY A 44 8.57 -5.09 2.89
C GLY A 44 9.64 -5.23 1.79
N GLY A 45 10.78 -4.56 1.87
CA GLY A 45 11.76 -4.56 0.76
C GLY A 45 11.13 -4.10 -0.57
N LYS A 46 11.49 -4.76 -1.67
CA LYS A 46 10.95 -4.48 -3.03
C LYS A 46 9.66 -5.22 -3.36
N SER A 47 9.00 -5.79 -2.37
CA SER A 47 7.77 -6.54 -2.56
C SER A 47 6.53 -5.65 -2.56
N ASN A 48 5.45 -6.19 -3.11
CA ASN A 48 4.14 -5.56 -3.08
C ASN A 48 3.43 -5.67 -1.73
N MET A 49 4.14 -6.07 -0.69
CA MET A 49 3.59 -6.30 0.65
C MET A 49 4.19 -5.34 1.67
N ARG A 50 3.37 -4.87 2.61
CA ARG A 50 3.77 -4.15 3.81
C ARG A 50 2.96 -4.62 5.00
N MET A 51 3.60 -4.65 6.17
CA MET A 51 3.00 -5.13 7.42
C MET A 51 3.07 -4.07 8.52
N PRO A 52 2.37 -2.93 8.38
CA PRO A 52 2.34 -1.91 9.42
C PRO A 52 1.51 -2.37 10.61
N THR A 53 1.83 -1.86 11.80
CA THR A 53 0.93 -1.98 12.94
C THR A 53 -0.36 -1.18 12.71
N TYR A 54 -1.43 -1.52 13.41
CA TYR A 54 -2.70 -0.79 13.32
C TYR A 54 -2.53 0.71 13.60
N THR A 55 -1.82 1.04 14.66
CA THR A 55 -1.57 2.43 15.06
C THR A 55 -0.74 3.19 14.03
N VAL A 56 0.30 2.56 13.52
CA VAL A 56 1.17 3.18 12.50
C VAL A 56 0.38 3.48 11.23
N TRP A 57 -0.44 2.56 10.76
CA TRP A 57 -1.24 2.80 9.55
C TRP A 57 -2.33 3.85 9.76
N TYR A 58 -3.00 3.82 10.90
CA TYR A 58 -3.99 4.84 11.25
C TYR A 58 -3.38 6.25 11.24
N ASN A 59 -2.25 6.42 11.92
CA ASN A 59 -1.56 7.70 11.98
C ASN A 59 -1.05 8.14 10.60
N PHE A 60 -0.50 7.21 9.82
CA PHE A 60 -0.10 7.44 8.44
C PHE A 60 -1.28 8.02 7.63
N CYS A 61 -2.42 7.33 7.63
CA CYS A 61 -3.60 7.79 6.89
C CYS A 61 -4.06 9.19 7.32
N LYS A 62 -4.03 9.48 8.61
CA LYS A 62 -4.35 10.82 9.13
C LYS A 62 -3.36 11.88 8.65
N ASN A 63 -2.07 11.57 8.69
CA ASN A 63 -1.01 12.52 8.36
C ASN A 63 -0.94 12.85 6.87
N VAL A 64 -1.27 11.90 5.99
CA VAL A 64 -1.17 12.07 4.54
C VAL A 64 -2.51 12.36 3.87
N GLY A 65 -3.60 12.46 4.63
CA GLY A 65 -4.92 12.79 4.08
C GLY A 65 -5.64 11.63 3.40
N LEU A 66 -5.33 10.38 3.76
CA LEU A 66 -5.96 9.17 3.21
C LEU A 66 -6.87 8.45 4.22
N TYR A 67 -7.25 9.09 5.31
CA TYR A 67 -8.09 8.47 6.32
C TYR A 67 -9.44 8.04 5.76
N GLU A 68 -10.13 8.92 5.03
CA GLU A 68 -11.43 8.59 4.44
C GLU A 68 -11.31 7.47 3.42
N PHE A 69 -10.25 7.49 2.61
CA PHE A 69 -9.97 6.47 1.61
C PHE A 69 -9.90 5.06 2.21
N PHE A 70 -9.20 4.88 3.33
CA PHE A 70 -9.01 3.56 3.94
C PHE A 70 -10.07 3.17 4.98
N TYR A 71 -10.72 4.14 5.62
CA TYR A 71 -11.56 3.85 6.78
C TYR A 71 -13.05 4.18 6.61
N ILE A 72 -13.39 5.10 5.71
CA ILE A 72 -14.76 5.61 5.62
C ILE A 72 -15.43 5.31 4.28
N ASP A 73 -14.76 5.59 3.16
CA ASP A 73 -15.34 5.44 1.83
C ASP A 73 -15.38 4.00 1.32
N SER A 74 -15.38 3.83 0.01
CA SER A 74 -15.50 2.54 -0.68
C SER A 74 -14.46 1.51 -0.25
N TYR A 75 -13.37 1.99 0.29
CA TYR A 75 -12.24 1.13 0.61
C TYR A 75 -12.28 0.56 2.02
N ARG A 76 -12.86 1.20 2.98
CA ARG A 76 -12.94 0.73 4.39
C ARG A 76 -12.02 -0.43 4.78
N LEU A 77 -10.98 -0.61 3.95
CA LEU A 77 -10.14 -1.80 3.94
C LEU A 77 -9.43 -2.02 5.27
N ALA A 78 -9.07 -0.93 5.94
CA ALA A 78 -8.43 -1.00 7.23
C ALA A 78 -9.39 -1.26 8.38
N SER A 79 -10.68 -0.98 8.21
CA SER A 79 -11.71 -1.27 9.21
C SER A 79 -12.44 -2.59 8.98
N GLU A 80 -12.47 -3.08 7.74
CA GLU A 80 -13.07 -4.37 7.37
C GLU A 80 -11.97 -5.39 7.06
N HIS A 81 -11.25 -5.77 8.07
CA HIS A 81 -10.13 -6.71 8.00
C HIS A 81 -10.61 -8.15 8.33
N PRO A 82 -10.36 -9.16 7.46
CA PRO A 82 -9.67 -9.09 6.17
C PRO A 82 -10.57 -8.64 5.01
N GLY A 83 -9.96 -8.08 3.96
CA GLY A 83 -10.69 -7.63 2.78
C GLY A 83 -9.82 -7.54 1.54
N CYS A 84 -10.46 -7.46 0.38
CA CYS A 84 -9.79 -7.25 -0.91
C CYS A 84 -10.67 -6.35 -1.77
N VAL A 85 -10.12 -5.24 -2.24
CA VAL A 85 -10.86 -4.22 -2.98
C VAL A 85 -10.16 -3.90 -4.29
N GLY A 86 -10.92 -3.83 -5.38
CA GLY A 86 -10.41 -3.43 -6.70
C GLY A 86 -9.95 -1.98 -6.72
N ILE A 87 -8.92 -1.70 -7.52
CA ILE A 87 -8.35 -0.36 -7.72
C ILE A 87 -8.76 0.15 -9.09
N GLU A 88 -9.15 1.42 -9.15
CA GLU A 88 -9.42 2.14 -10.40
C GLU A 88 -8.43 3.30 -10.57
N GLN A 89 -8.39 3.91 -11.76
CA GLN A 89 -7.49 5.02 -12.05
C GLN A 89 -7.72 6.22 -11.12
N GLU A 90 -8.98 6.50 -10.77
CA GLU A 90 -9.32 7.58 -9.85
C GLU A 90 -8.67 7.39 -8.47
N ASP A 91 -8.51 6.16 -8.05
CA ASP A 91 -7.86 5.83 -6.77
C ASP A 91 -6.38 6.14 -6.81
N VAL A 92 -5.72 5.79 -7.90
CA VAL A 92 -4.31 6.13 -8.14
C VAL A 92 -4.14 7.65 -8.17
N ASP A 93 -5.03 8.35 -8.86
CA ASP A 93 -4.98 9.82 -8.96
C ASP A 93 -5.11 10.48 -7.58
N MET A 94 -5.97 9.94 -6.72
CA MET A 94 -6.15 10.42 -5.35
C MET A 94 -4.86 10.24 -4.53
N VAL A 95 -4.23 9.09 -4.61
CA VAL A 95 -2.98 8.81 -3.88
C VAL A 95 -1.81 9.62 -4.44
N THR A 96 -1.73 9.77 -5.76
CA THR A 96 -0.73 10.62 -6.42
C THR A 96 -0.84 12.07 -5.94
N LYS A 97 -2.07 12.59 -5.85
CA LYS A 97 -2.31 13.94 -5.33
C LYS A 97 -1.91 14.06 -3.86
N ALA A 98 -2.26 13.07 -3.03
CA ALA A 98 -1.86 13.05 -1.63
C ALA A 98 -0.34 13.08 -1.48
N LEU A 99 0.38 12.32 -2.31
CA LEU A 99 1.85 12.32 -2.34
C LEU A 99 2.41 13.70 -2.69
N GLN A 100 1.88 14.36 -3.72
CA GLN A 100 2.31 15.69 -4.13
C GLN A 100 2.08 16.73 -3.01
N VAL A 101 0.92 16.70 -2.38
CA VAL A 101 0.59 17.60 -1.28
C VAL A 101 1.50 17.35 -0.06
N TYR A 102 1.71 16.10 0.29
CA TYR A 102 2.56 15.75 1.42
C TYR A 102 4.03 16.15 1.20
N GLN A 103 4.57 15.90 0.01
CA GLN A 103 5.93 16.30 -0.34
C GLN A 103 6.15 17.82 -0.25
N SER A 104 5.13 18.61 -0.60
CA SER A 104 5.21 20.08 -0.50
C SER A 104 5.25 20.61 0.94
N LYS A 105 4.78 19.81 1.91
CA LYS A 105 4.68 20.16 3.33
C LYS A 105 5.74 19.51 4.21
N ALA A 106 6.32 18.40 3.74
CA ALA A 106 7.27 17.63 4.53
C ALA A 106 8.57 18.43 4.76
N THR A 107 9.05 18.42 6.02
CA THR A 107 10.35 18.96 6.35
C THR A 107 11.41 17.91 6.08
N LEU A 108 12.05 17.96 4.93
CA LEU A 108 13.07 17.02 4.51
C LEU A 108 14.47 17.60 4.73
N PRO A 109 15.50 16.76 4.91
CA PRO A 109 16.89 17.24 4.96
C PRO A 109 17.25 18.01 3.70
N ALA A 110 18.17 18.98 3.83
CA ALA A 110 18.64 19.76 2.69
C ALA A 110 19.22 18.84 1.61
N GLY A 111 18.76 19.01 0.36
CA GLY A 111 19.19 18.20 -0.78
C GLY A 111 18.50 16.83 -0.90
N PHE A 112 17.56 16.51 0.00
CA PHE A 112 16.77 15.28 -0.09
C PHE A 112 15.77 15.37 -1.24
N GLU A 113 15.70 14.28 -2.03
CA GLU A 113 14.72 14.11 -3.10
C GLU A 113 13.91 12.82 -2.86
N SER A 114 12.70 12.73 -3.45
CA SER A 114 11.85 11.54 -3.33
C SER A 114 12.57 10.26 -3.79
N SER A 115 13.42 10.37 -4.82
CA SER A 115 14.22 9.26 -5.32
C SER A 115 15.22 8.72 -4.32
N ASP A 116 15.59 9.49 -3.28
CA ASP A 116 16.52 9.05 -2.25
C ASP A 116 15.93 7.91 -1.41
N ILE A 117 14.60 7.85 -1.29
CA ILE A 117 13.91 6.75 -0.58
C ILE A 117 14.07 5.42 -1.30
N LEU A 118 14.36 5.45 -2.60
CA LEU A 118 14.53 4.26 -3.42
C LEU A 118 15.97 3.72 -3.40
N LYS A 119 16.88 4.37 -2.66
CA LYS A 119 18.28 3.96 -2.55
C LYS A 119 18.48 2.96 -1.41
N ASP A 120 19.38 2.02 -1.61
CA ASP A 120 19.67 0.95 -0.65
C ASP A 120 20.19 1.47 0.71
N ASP A 121 20.79 2.66 0.74
CA ASP A 121 21.31 3.29 1.94
C ASP A 121 20.34 4.26 2.62
N TYR A 122 19.09 4.29 2.19
CA TYR A 122 18.08 5.14 2.80
C TYR A 122 17.87 4.79 4.28
N ILE A 123 17.88 5.82 5.13
CA ILE A 123 17.61 5.67 6.56
C ILE A 123 16.17 6.11 6.84
N PRO A 124 15.27 5.18 7.20
CA PRO A 124 13.83 5.45 7.34
C PRO A 124 13.47 6.50 8.43
N SER A 125 14.41 6.84 9.29
CA SER A 125 14.20 7.84 10.33
C SER A 125 13.93 9.26 9.81
N CYS A 126 14.13 9.51 8.52
CA CYS A 126 13.88 10.83 7.93
C CYS A 126 12.38 11.11 7.81
N ASP A 127 11.61 10.22 7.17
CA ASP A 127 10.16 10.35 7.04
C ASP A 127 9.53 9.00 6.63
N GLY A 128 9.05 8.26 7.61
CA GLY A 128 8.41 6.96 7.39
C GLY A 128 7.07 7.07 6.66
N ASP A 129 6.32 8.14 6.86
CA ASP A 129 5.03 8.34 6.19
C ASP A 129 5.23 8.66 4.70
N LEU A 130 6.26 9.44 4.36
CA LEU A 130 6.63 9.68 2.96
C LEU A 130 7.03 8.36 2.27
N ALA A 131 7.81 7.53 2.94
CA ALA A 131 8.21 6.22 2.42
C ALA A 131 7.00 5.33 2.14
N ARG A 132 6.06 5.25 3.09
CA ARG A 132 4.81 4.48 2.92
C ARG A 132 3.97 5.00 1.76
N LEU A 133 3.87 6.32 1.63
CA LEU A 133 3.07 6.96 0.59
C LEU A 133 3.68 6.73 -0.81
N ILE A 134 5.00 6.79 -0.94
CA ILE A 134 5.71 6.45 -2.18
C ILE A 134 5.49 4.99 -2.55
N TRP A 135 5.60 4.07 -1.59
CA TRP A 135 5.31 2.65 -1.80
C TRP A 135 3.87 2.43 -2.29
N LEU A 136 2.90 3.04 -1.62
CA LEU A 136 1.48 2.91 -1.94
C LEU A 136 1.16 3.41 -3.36
N GLU A 137 1.62 4.61 -3.69
CA GLU A 137 1.40 5.22 -5.02
C GLU A 137 2.07 4.40 -6.12
N TRP A 138 3.32 3.99 -5.93
CA TRP A 138 4.06 3.23 -6.92
C TRP A 138 3.37 1.90 -7.24
N TRP A 139 2.99 1.14 -6.22
CA TRP A 139 2.36 -0.16 -6.42
C TRP A 139 0.94 -0.07 -6.96
N MET A 140 0.16 0.92 -6.54
CA MET A 140 -1.17 1.14 -7.12
C MET A 140 -1.08 1.49 -8.60
N ARG A 141 -0.19 2.38 -8.98
CA ARG A 141 0.06 2.73 -10.38
C ARG A 141 0.54 1.53 -11.18
N TRP A 142 1.50 0.78 -10.64
CA TRP A 142 1.99 -0.44 -11.27
C TRP A 142 0.87 -1.46 -11.49
N ALA A 143 -0.01 -1.65 -10.51
CA ALA A 143 -1.12 -2.59 -10.61
C ALA A 143 -2.10 -2.21 -11.72
N ILE A 144 -2.45 -0.93 -11.84
CA ILE A 144 -3.30 -0.45 -12.94
C ILE A 144 -2.65 -0.71 -14.31
N GLU A 145 -1.35 -0.51 -14.43
CA GLU A 145 -0.63 -0.66 -15.69
C GLU A 145 -0.37 -2.13 -16.08
N ASN A 146 -0.27 -3.05 -15.13
CA ASN A 146 0.27 -4.39 -15.35
C ASN A 146 -0.67 -5.53 -14.98
N CYS A 147 -1.71 -5.29 -14.19
CA CYS A 147 -2.57 -6.36 -13.66
C CYS A 147 -3.92 -6.41 -14.38
N GLU A 148 -4.42 -7.62 -14.58
CA GLU A 148 -5.77 -7.84 -15.13
C GLU A 148 -6.85 -7.43 -14.12
N THR A 149 -6.63 -7.74 -12.85
CA THR A 149 -7.54 -7.40 -11.75
C THR A 149 -6.77 -6.67 -10.64
N PRO A 150 -6.46 -5.37 -10.86
CA PRO A 150 -5.71 -4.61 -9.86
C PRO A 150 -6.50 -4.45 -8.57
N ALA A 151 -5.88 -4.72 -7.43
CA ALA A 151 -6.54 -4.69 -6.13
C ALA A 151 -5.58 -4.42 -4.98
N ILE A 152 -6.15 -4.00 -3.85
CA ILE A 152 -5.49 -3.95 -2.54
C ILE A 152 -6.12 -5.03 -1.66
N GLU A 153 -5.29 -5.90 -1.12
CA GLU A 153 -5.69 -6.88 -0.12
C GLU A 153 -5.24 -6.41 1.26
N ASN A 154 -6.12 -6.58 2.23
CA ASN A 154 -5.81 -6.44 3.65
C ASN A 154 -6.06 -7.77 4.34
N TYR A 155 -5.00 -8.37 4.78
CA TYR A 155 -5.08 -9.67 5.45
C TYR A 155 -4.64 -9.60 6.91
#